data_9cb29f2114c6f5b6e31c99ddb5ddd890
#
_entry.id   9cb29f2114c6f5b6e31c99ddb5ddd890
#
_cell.length_a   1.000
_cell.length_b   1.000
_cell.length_c   1.000
_cell.angle_alpha   90.00
_cell.angle_beta   90.00
_cell.angle_gamma   90.00
#
_symmetry.space_group_name_H-M   'P 1'
#
loop_
_entity.id
_entity.type
_entity.pdbx_description
1 polymer ?
#
loop_
_entity_poly.entity_id
_entity_poly.type
_entity_poly.pdbx_seq_one_letter_code
_entity_poly.pdbx_strand_id
1 'polypeptide(L)'
;YMLAHGLSTAAIFLTAGFLMQRAGGLGAIAAYGGVNKVAPVLAGFLLFATMSSLALPGLASFVGEFLVLLGTFSRYVVVGVIASIGIVLTAVYALRYYQKVATGPPSPHVEGIPDLRGREITALVPIVLLTIVLVVYPAPVFDVVNPAVERTLEVVGVTDPVPTIGVLGGEQ
;
A
#
# COMPACT_ATOMS: atom_id res chain seq x y z
N TYR A 1 -8.37 -5.83 -1.27
CA TYR A 1 -7.79 -4.48 -1.39
C TYR A 1 -8.05 -3.60 -0.16
N MET A 2 -9.30 -3.47 0.33
CA MET A 2 -9.65 -2.64 1.49
C MET A 2 -8.79 -2.93 2.73
N LEU A 3 -8.58 -4.21 3.06
CA LEU A 3 -7.73 -4.61 4.19
C LEU A 3 -6.27 -4.19 4.00
N ALA A 4 -5.71 -4.48 2.84
CA ALA A 4 -4.33 -4.12 2.50
C ALA A 4 -4.11 -2.60 2.46
N HIS A 5 -5.07 -1.87 1.88
CA HIS A 5 -5.07 -0.40 1.87
C HIS A 5 -5.15 0.19 3.29
N GLY A 6 -5.99 -0.40 4.16
CA GLY A 6 -6.07 0.01 5.57
C GLY A 6 -4.73 -0.12 6.30
N LEU A 7 -3.99 -1.22 6.09
CA LEU A 7 -2.68 -1.43 6.69
C LEU A 7 -1.62 -0.46 6.15
N SER A 8 -1.55 -0.26 4.84
CA SER A 8 -0.59 0.68 4.24
C SER A 8 -0.86 2.12 4.65
N THR A 9 -2.13 2.51 4.71
CA THR A 9 -2.55 3.84 5.17
C THR A 9 -2.22 4.05 6.65
N ALA A 10 -2.48 3.05 7.51
CA ALA A 10 -2.10 3.11 8.92
C ALA A 10 -0.59 3.29 9.09
N ALA A 11 0.23 2.55 8.32
CA ALA A 11 1.67 2.69 8.33
C ALA A 11 2.14 4.10 7.94
N ILE A 12 1.54 4.70 6.88
CA ILE A 12 1.86 6.07 6.46
C ILE A 12 1.49 7.08 7.55
N PHE A 13 0.27 6.99 8.10
CA PHE A 13 -0.17 7.95 9.12
C PHE A 13 0.63 7.84 10.41
N LEU A 14 1.00 6.65 10.86
CA LEU A 14 1.83 6.47 12.04
C LEU A 14 3.24 7.03 11.80
N THR A 15 3.88 6.69 10.68
CA THR A 15 5.24 7.19 10.38
C THR A 15 5.26 8.70 10.18
N ALA A 16 4.28 9.25 9.46
CA ALA A 16 4.14 10.70 9.30
C ALA A 16 3.84 11.38 10.63
N GLY A 17 2.97 10.81 11.47
CA GLY A 17 2.66 11.32 12.81
C GLY A 17 3.89 11.36 13.71
N PHE A 18 4.70 10.29 13.73
CA PHE A 18 5.95 10.27 14.49
C PHE A 18 6.95 11.32 13.98
N LEU A 19 7.03 11.52 12.67
CA LEU A 19 7.88 12.55 12.09
C LEU A 19 7.38 13.96 12.45
N MET A 20 6.09 14.22 12.28
CA MET A 20 5.48 15.52 12.61
C MET A 20 5.66 15.87 14.09
N GLN A 21 5.47 14.91 14.99
CA GLN A 21 5.67 15.12 16.43
C GLN A 21 7.10 15.59 16.75
N ARG A 22 8.10 15.03 16.06
CA ARG A 22 9.51 15.38 16.22
C ARG A 22 9.86 16.74 15.63
N ALA A 23 9.18 17.13 14.57
CA ALA A 23 9.39 18.38 13.87
C ALA A 23 8.49 19.54 14.38
N GLY A 24 8.02 19.45 15.63
CA GLY A 24 7.21 20.52 16.23
C GLY A 24 5.79 20.66 15.67
N GLY A 25 5.21 19.58 15.12
CA GLY A 25 3.83 19.58 14.61
C GLY A 25 3.68 20.11 13.17
N LEU A 26 4.76 20.31 12.44
CA LEU A 26 4.72 20.83 11.07
C LEU A 26 4.10 19.80 10.11
N GLY A 27 3.01 20.17 9.44
CA GLY A 27 2.32 19.33 8.45
C GLY A 27 2.72 19.56 6.99
N ALA A 28 3.46 20.64 6.71
CA ALA A 28 3.85 20.99 5.35
C ALA A 28 5.04 20.14 4.84
N ILE A 29 4.86 19.41 3.75
CA ILE A 29 5.92 18.58 3.15
C ILE A 29 7.17 19.42 2.82
N ALA A 30 7.00 20.69 2.46
CA ALA A 30 8.10 21.60 2.14
C ALA A 30 9.03 21.92 3.32
N ALA A 31 8.57 21.68 4.55
CA ALA A 31 9.39 21.88 5.76
C ALA A 31 10.40 20.75 5.99
N TYR A 32 10.25 19.62 5.31
CA TYR A 32 11.07 18.44 5.48
C TYR A 32 12.15 18.32 4.39
N GLY A 33 13.17 17.55 4.67
CA GLY A 33 14.24 17.15 3.77
C GLY A 33 15.29 16.36 4.53
N GLY A 34 15.91 15.37 3.90
CA GLY A 34 17.04 14.65 4.45
C GLY A 34 16.78 13.81 5.70
N VAL A 35 15.52 13.44 5.97
CA VAL A 35 15.14 12.64 7.16
C VAL A 35 15.94 11.33 7.22
N ASN A 36 16.28 10.73 6.08
CA ASN A 36 17.06 9.48 6.04
C ASN A 36 18.48 9.62 6.61
N LYS A 37 19.04 10.82 6.66
CA LYS A 37 20.37 11.07 7.23
C LYS A 37 20.35 11.22 8.75
N VAL A 38 19.22 11.65 9.30
CA VAL A 38 19.07 11.98 10.72
C VAL A 38 18.31 10.86 11.46
N ALA A 39 17.27 10.32 10.84
CA ALA A 39 16.41 9.28 11.39
C ALA A 39 16.21 8.15 10.37
N PRO A 40 17.24 7.31 10.12
CA PRO A 40 17.22 6.30 9.06
C PRO A 40 16.17 5.21 9.28
N VAL A 41 15.89 4.81 10.52
CA VAL A 41 14.87 3.79 10.81
C VAL A 41 13.47 4.33 10.50
N LEU A 42 13.17 5.56 10.90
CA LEU A 42 11.91 6.23 10.56
C LEU A 42 11.76 6.38 9.04
N ALA A 43 12.82 6.79 8.34
CA ALA A 43 12.81 6.91 6.89
C ALA A 43 12.62 5.55 6.20
N GLY A 44 13.15 4.47 6.76
CA GLY A 44 12.95 3.10 6.27
C GLY A 44 11.49 2.65 6.38
N PHE A 45 10.85 2.89 7.54
CA PHE A 45 9.41 2.61 7.70
C PHE A 45 8.54 3.49 6.80
N LEU A 46 8.91 4.77 6.62
CA LEU A 46 8.22 5.66 5.70
C LEU A 46 8.35 5.18 4.25
N LEU A 47 9.53 4.70 3.85
CA LEU A 47 9.73 4.09 2.54
C LEU A 47 8.83 2.86 2.37
N PHE A 48 8.86 1.93 3.32
CA PHE A 48 8.02 0.74 3.28
C PHE A 48 6.53 1.10 3.16
N ALA A 49 6.04 2.01 3.99
CA ALA A 49 4.66 2.45 3.97
C ALA A 49 4.27 3.10 2.64
N THR A 50 5.15 3.97 2.10
CA THR A 50 4.96 4.61 0.80
C THR A 50 4.94 3.57 -0.34
N MET A 51 5.86 2.62 -0.35
CA MET A 51 5.90 1.55 -1.36
C MET A 51 4.69 0.60 -1.24
N SER A 52 4.21 0.35 -0.02
CA SER A 52 3.00 -0.46 0.20
C SER A 52 1.75 0.24 -0.34
N SER A 53 1.68 1.56 -0.25
CA SER A 53 0.56 2.32 -0.82
C SER A 53 0.59 2.42 -2.35
N LEU A 54 1.75 2.18 -2.97
CA LEU A 54 1.93 2.09 -4.43
C LEU A 54 1.52 0.74 -5.00
N ALA A 55 1.08 -0.19 -4.18
CA ALA A 55 0.77 -1.55 -4.59
C ALA A 55 1.92 -2.23 -5.36
N LEU A 56 3.16 -2.06 -4.88
CA LEU A 56 4.30 -2.74 -5.50
C LEU A 56 4.18 -4.26 -5.39
N PRO A 57 4.58 -5.02 -6.43
CA PRO A 57 4.67 -6.47 -6.35
C PRO A 57 5.48 -6.92 -5.13
N GLY A 58 4.91 -7.81 -4.32
CA GLY A 58 5.50 -8.23 -3.04
C GLY A 58 4.91 -7.51 -1.81
N LEU A 59 3.94 -6.60 -1.99
CA LEU A 59 3.19 -5.94 -0.92
C LEU A 59 1.69 -6.20 -1.05
N ALA A 60 0.96 -6.25 0.06
CA ALA A 60 -0.42 -6.73 0.12
C ALA A 60 -1.39 -5.99 -0.81
N SER A 61 -1.19 -4.70 -0.99
CA SER A 61 -2.05 -3.88 -1.85
C SER A 61 -2.01 -4.30 -3.32
N PHE A 62 -0.87 -4.88 -3.77
CA PHE A 62 -0.72 -5.34 -5.16
C PHE A 62 -1.73 -6.42 -5.54
N VAL A 63 -1.94 -7.43 -4.68
CA VAL A 63 -2.85 -8.53 -4.97
C VAL A 63 -4.27 -8.02 -5.24
N GLY A 64 -4.77 -7.13 -4.37
CA GLY A 64 -6.10 -6.57 -4.51
C GLY A 64 -6.24 -5.63 -5.71
N GLU A 65 -5.26 -4.75 -5.93
CA GLU A 65 -5.27 -3.80 -7.04
C GLU A 65 -5.18 -4.50 -8.40
N PHE A 66 -4.29 -5.48 -8.50
CA PHE A 66 -4.14 -6.29 -9.71
C PHE A 66 -5.43 -7.04 -10.08
N LEU A 67 -6.08 -7.69 -9.10
CA LEU A 67 -7.34 -8.41 -9.34
C LEU A 67 -8.48 -7.47 -9.73
N VAL A 68 -8.58 -6.30 -9.09
CA VAL A 68 -9.58 -5.29 -9.44
C VAL A 68 -9.37 -4.77 -10.87
N LEU A 69 -8.13 -4.49 -11.25
CA LEU A 69 -7.82 -4.06 -12.62
C LEU A 69 -8.13 -5.16 -13.64
N LEU A 70 -7.70 -6.39 -13.37
CA LEU A 70 -7.96 -7.52 -14.26
C LEU A 70 -9.46 -7.73 -14.46
N GLY A 71 -10.25 -7.71 -13.39
CA GLY A 71 -11.71 -7.79 -13.45
C GLY A 71 -12.34 -6.60 -14.18
N THR A 72 -11.78 -5.40 -14.02
CA THR A 72 -12.26 -4.22 -14.75
C THR A 72 -11.96 -4.31 -16.25
N PHE A 73 -10.75 -4.73 -16.61
CA PHE A 73 -10.38 -4.91 -18.01
C PHE A 73 -11.22 -5.98 -18.72
N SER A 74 -11.53 -7.07 -18.04
CA SER A 74 -12.35 -8.15 -18.63
C SER A 74 -13.76 -7.70 -18.97
N ARG A 75 -14.30 -6.67 -18.32
CA ARG A 75 -15.66 -6.18 -18.50
C ARG A 75 -15.75 -4.81 -19.17
N TYR A 76 -14.83 -3.91 -18.86
CA TYR A 76 -14.84 -2.51 -19.32
C TYR A 76 -13.42 -2.04 -19.67
N VAL A 77 -12.95 -2.35 -20.86
CA VAL A 77 -11.59 -2.05 -21.32
C VAL A 77 -11.22 -0.57 -21.15
N VAL A 78 -12.11 0.34 -21.58
CA VAL A 78 -11.86 1.80 -21.47
C VAL A 78 -11.69 2.24 -20.02
N VAL A 79 -12.53 1.73 -19.12
CA VAL A 79 -12.45 2.02 -17.68
C VAL A 79 -11.15 1.45 -17.10
N GLY A 80 -10.75 0.25 -17.50
CA GLY A 80 -9.48 -0.36 -17.12
C GLY A 80 -8.26 0.49 -17.53
N VAL A 81 -8.28 1.02 -18.77
CA VAL A 81 -7.21 1.94 -19.22
C VAL A 81 -7.16 3.21 -18.38
N ILE A 82 -8.31 3.84 -18.10
CA ILE A 82 -8.37 5.05 -17.26
C ILE A 82 -7.87 4.74 -15.84
N ALA A 83 -8.28 3.61 -15.25
CA ALA A 83 -7.83 3.17 -13.93
C ALA A 83 -6.31 2.96 -13.88
N SER A 84 -5.71 2.40 -14.94
CA SER A 84 -4.25 2.21 -15.04
C SER A 84 -3.47 3.53 -15.04
N ILE A 85 -4.03 4.61 -15.60
CA ILE A 85 -3.42 5.95 -15.51
C ILE A 85 -3.37 6.41 -14.04
N GLY A 86 -4.38 6.08 -13.23
CA GLY A 86 -4.40 6.35 -11.80
C GLY A 86 -3.21 5.76 -11.07
N ILE A 87 -2.79 4.53 -11.41
CA ILE A 87 -1.61 3.87 -10.83
C ILE A 87 -0.34 4.67 -11.11
N VAL A 88 -0.16 5.12 -12.36
CA VAL A 88 1.00 5.93 -12.74
C VAL A 88 1.04 7.24 -11.96
N LEU A 89 -0.10 7.90 -11.79
CA LEU A 89 -0.20 9.14 -11.01
C LEU A 89 0.12 8.88 -9.54
N THR A 90 -0.38 7.78 -8.97
CA THR A 90 -0.07 7.36 -7.60
C THR A 90 1.43 7.15 -7.41
N ALA A 91 2.10 6.48 -8.35
CA ALA A 91 3.54 6.29 -8.32
C ALA A 91 4.30 7.62 -8.30
N VAL A 92 3.89 8.56 -9.15
CA VAL A 92 4.54 9.87 -9.24
C VAL A 92 4.42 10.66 -7.93
N TYR A 93 3.22 10.79 -7.36
CA TYR A 93 3.06 11.60 -6.15
C TYR A 93 3.67 10.95 -4.91
N ALA A 94 3.58 9.63 -4.77
CA ALA A 94 4.11 8.93 -3.61
C ALA A 94 5.65 8.91 -3.62
N LEU A 95 6.28 8.68 -4.78
CA LEU A 95 7.73 8.78 -4.90
C LEU A 95 8.22 10.20 -4.65
N ARG A 96 7.52 11.21 -5.16
CA ARG A 96 7.84 12.62 -4.89
C ARG A 96 7.67 12.99 -3.42
N TYR A 97 6.63 12.46 -2.77
CA TYR A 97 6.46 12.62 -1.34
C TYR A 97 7.67 12.09 -0.57
N TYR A 98 8.03 10.82 -0.81
CA TYR A 98 9.18 10.21 -0.16
C TYR A 98 10.48 10.97 -0.45
N GLN A 99 10.73 11.31 -1.71
CA GLN A 99 11.92 12.06 -2.10
C GLN A 99 12.02 13.40 -1.39
N LYS A 100 10.95 14.17 -1.33
CA LYS A 100 10.94 15.47 -0.68
C LYS A 100 11.18 15.39 0.82
N VAL A 101 10.62 14.38 1.48
CA VAL A 101 10.71 14.23 2.93
C VAL A 101 12.01 13.56 3.34
N ALA A 102 12.37 12.45 2.69
CA ALA A 102 13.44 11.58 3.16
C ALA A 102 14.82 11.91 2.58
N THR A 103 14.88 12.45 1.35
CA THR A 103 16.15 12.64 0.65
C THR A 103 16.64 14.10 0.66
N GLY A 104 17.88 14.32 0.20
CA GLY A 104 18.49 15.66 0.15
C GLY A 104 19.26 16.05 1.42
N PRO A 105 19.57 17.34 1.59
CA PRO A 105 20.14 17.85 2.82
C PRO A 105 19.07 17.90 3.93
N PRO A 106 19.45 17.65 5.20
CA PRO A 106 18.52 17.83 6.32
C PRO A 106 18.02 19.27 6.37
N SER A 107 16.72 19.44 6.54
CA SER A 107 16.17 20.79 6.78
C SER A 107 16.37 21.20 8.24
N PRO A 108 16.37 22.50 8.56
CA PRO A 108 16.53 22.97 9.95
C PRO A 108 15.50 22.39 10.92
N HIS A 109 14.34 21.98 10.42
CA HIS A 109 13.26 21.39 11.25
C HIS A 109 13.48 19.93 11.61
N VAL A 110 14.38 19.24 10.92
CA VAL A 110 14.70 17.83 11.18
C VAL A 110 16.11 17.63 11.71
N GLU A 111 16.95 18.65 11.73
CA GLU A 111 18.28 18.58 12.33
C GLU A 111 18.18 18.19 13.80
N GLY A 112 18.87 17.11 14.18
CA GLY A 112 18.92 16.65 15.55
C GLY A 112 17.68 15.93 16.09
N ILE A 113 16.68 15.63 15.25
CA ILE A 113 15.54 14.81 15.72
C ILE A 113 15.99 13.40 16.06
N PRO A 114 15.47 12.80 17.15
CA PRO A 114 15.78 11.42 17.47
C PRO A 114 15.10 10.47 16.49
N ASP A 115 15.75 9.32 16.21
CA ASP A 115 15.12 8.26 15.42
C ASP A 115 14.02 7.53 16.21
N LEU A 116 13.35 6.55 15.61
CA LEU A 116 12.28 5.77 16.24
C LEU A 116 12.78 5.06 17.51
N ARG A 117 11.94 5.11 18.54
CA ARG A 117 12.18 4.39 19.79
C ARG A 117 11.49 3.02 19.78
N GLY A 118 11.92 2.11 20.64
CA GLY A 118 11.41 0.74 20.70
C GLY A 118 9.87 0.66 20.72
N ARG A 119 9.20 1.51 21.50
CA ARG A 119 7.72 1.55 21.56
C ARG A 119 7.05 1.92 20.24
N GLU A 120 7.65 2.81 19.46
CA GLU A 120 7.13 3.22 18.16
C GLU A 120 7.36 2.14 17.11
N ILE A 121 8.53 1.50 17.15
CA ILE A 121 8.85 0.33 16.32
C ILE A 121 7.88 -0.81 16.63
N THR A 122 7.58 -1.06 17.91
CA THR A 122 6.60 -2.09 18.30
C THR A 122 5.20 -1.82 17.75
N ALA A 123 4.83 -0.56 17.54
CA ALA A 123 3.56 -0.20 16.90
C ALA A 123 3.57 -0.43 15.38
N LEU A 124 4.71 -0.23 14.71
CA LEU A 124 4.83 -0.36 13.26
C LEU A 124 5.09 -1.80 12.79
N VAL A 125 5.89 -2.56 13.53
CA VAL A 125 6.28 -3.93 13.15
C VAL A 125 5.10 -4.85 12.88
N PRO A 126 4.03 -4.91 13.69
CA PRO A 126 2.87 -5.75 13.40
C PRO A 126 2.20 -5.41 12.07
N ILE A 127 2.13 -4.12 11.71
CA ILE A 127 1.53 -3.66 10.46
C ILE A 127 2.38 -4.13 9.27
N VAL A 128 3.70 -3.99 9.36
CA VAL A 128 4.64 -4.45 8.35
C VAL A 128 4.54 -5.96 8.18
N LEU A 129 4.56 -6.71 9.29
CA LEU A 129 4.45 -8.17 9.26
C LEU A 129 3.12 -8.63 8.65
N LEU A 130 2.00 -8.03 9.05
CA LEU A 130 0.69 -8.35 8.47
C LEU A 130 0.65 -8.05 6.97
N THR A 131 1.23 -6.93 6.53
CA THR A 131 1.33 -6.60 5.11
C THR A 131 2.09 -7.66 4.32
N ILE A 132 3.20 -8.18 4.87
CA ILE A 132 3.99 -9.24 4.25
C ILE A 132 3.25 -10.59 4.28
N VAL A 133 2.67 -10.95 5.42
CA VAL A 133 1.91 -12.21 5.57
C VAL A 133 0.75 -12.27 4.58
N LEU A 134 0.01 -11.19 4.39
CA LEU A 134 -1.11 -11.13 3.44
C LEU A 134 -0.70 -11.32 1.98
N VAL A 135 0.55 -11.02 1.64
CA VAL A 135 1.08 -11.31 0.28
C VAL A 135 1.45 -12.78 0.14
N VAL A 136 2.19 -13.30 1.13
CA VAL A 136 2.72 -14.67 1.08
C VAL A 136 1.60 -15.70 1.23
N TYR A 137 0.61 -15.39 2.06
CA TYR A 137 -0.50 -16.29 2.37
C TYR A 137 -1.85 -15.56 2.39
N PRO A 138 -2.41 -15.18 1.23
CA PRO A 138 -3.69 -14.49 1.13
C PRO A 138 -4.90 -15.40 1.31
N ALA A 139 -4.74 -16.73 1.29
CA ALA A 139 -5.83 -17.70 1.32
C ALA A 139 -6.87 -17.46 2.43
N PRO A 140 -6.49 -17.22 3.71
CA PRO A 140 -7.48 -17.01 4.77
C PRO A 140 -8.41 -15.80 4.53
N VAL A 141 -7.92 -14.79 3.81
CA VAL A 141 -8.76 -13.63 3.46
C VAL A 141 -9.76 -14.01 2.36
N PHE A 142 -9.32 -14.76 1.35
CA PHE A 142 -10.20 -15.24 0.29
C PHE A 142 -11.26 -16.22 0.81
N ASP A 143 -10.91 -17.10 1.74
CA ASP A 143 -11.86 -18.03 2.36
C ASP A 143 -13.02 -17.31 3.08
N VAL A 144 -12.74 -16.13 3.65
CA VAL A 144 -13.77 -15.31 4.30
C VAL A 144 -14.55 -14.47 3.28
N VAL A 145 -13.88 -13.97 2.24
CA VAL A 145 -14.49 -13.02 1.29
C VAL A 145 -15.31 -13.72 0.22
N ASN A 146 -14.84 -14.87 -0.32
CA ASN A 146 -15.48 -15.54 -1.44
C ASN A 146 -16.96 -15.91 -1.18
N PRO A 147 -17.35 -16.47 -0.03
CA PRO A 147 -18.77 -16.76 0.23
C PRO A 147 -19.67 -15.52 0.24
N ALA A 148 -19.13 -14.37 0.69
CA ALA A 148 -19.87 -13.13 0.67
C ALA A 148 -20.02 -12.56 -0.76
N VAL A 149 -18.98 -12.72 -1.59
CA VAL A 149 -19.00 -12.33 -3.01
C VAL A 149 -20.01 -13.19 -3.78
N GLU A 150 -19.95 -14.52 -3.62
CA GLU A 150 -20.89 -15.46 -4.26
C GLU A 150 -22.35 -15.11 -3.93
N ARG A 151 -22.65 -14.88 -2.66
CA ARG A 151 -24.00 -14.48 -2.24
C ARG A 151 -24.42 -13.13 -2.84
N THR A 152 -23.48 -12.19 -2.99
CA THR A 152 -23.75 -10.88 -3.61
C THR A 152 -24.05 -11.06 -5.10
N LEU A 153 -23.30 -11.91 -5.80
CA LEU A 153 -23.53 -12.21 -7.22
C LEU A 153 -24.89 -12.89 -7.45
N GLU A 154 -25.27 -13.82 -6.58
CA GLU A 154 -26.60 -14.45 -6.62
C GLU A 154 -27.73 -13.41 -6.47
N VAL A 155 -27.62 -12.50 -5.51
CA VAL A 155 -28.63 -11.43 -5.28
C VAL A 155 -28.74 -10.48 -6.46
N VAL A 156 -27.61 -10.16 -7.10
CA VAL A 156 -27.56 -9.26 -8.27
C VAL A 156 -27.97 -9.98 -9.56
N GLY A 157 -28.06 -11.33 -9.55
CA GLY A 157 -28.40 -12.14 -10.72
C GLY A 157 -27.29 -12.18 -11.76
N VAL A 158 -26.04 -11.99 -11.36
CA VAL A 158 -24.85 -12.06 -12.23
C VAL A 158 -24.09 -13.33 -11.91
N THR A 159 -23.87 -14.17 -12.93
CA THR A 159 -22.95 -15.30 -12.82
C THR A 159 -21.53 -14.85 -13.13
N ASP A 160 -20.58 -15.30 -12.33
CA ASP A 160 -19.16 -15.07 -12.61
C ASP A 160 -18.80 -15.70 -13.98
N PRO A 161 -18.22 -14.98 -14.93
CA PRO A 161 -17.86 -15.53 -16.21
C PRO A 161 -16.81 -16.65 -16.01
N VAL A 162 -17.05 -17.79 -16.65
CA VAL A 162 -16.07 -18.89 -16.65
C VAL A 162 -14.71 -18.35 -17.09
N PRO A 163 -13.60 -18.64 -16.37
CA PRO A 163 -12.29 -18.17 -16.78
C PRO A 163 -11.99 -18.58 -18.21
N THR A 164 -11.73 -17.62 -19.09
CA THR A 164 -11.39 -17.85 -20.51
C THR A 164 -9.99 -18.43 -20.70
N ILE A 165 -9.20 -18.53 -19.64
CA ILE A 165 -7.95 -19.27 -19.66
C ILE A 165 -8.35 -20.74 -19.53
N GLY A 166 -8.41 -21.42 -20.70
CA GLY A 166 -8.73 -22.84 -20.75
C GLY A 166 -7.84 -23.62 -19.80
N VAL A 167 -8.46 -24.53 -19.08
CA VAL A 167 -7.76 -25.56 -18.32
C VAL A 167 -6.92 -26.35 -19.35
N LEU A 168 -5.67 -25.95 -19.51
CA LEU A 168 -4.68 -26.74 -20.21
C LEU A 168 -4.39 -27.95 -19.33
N GLY A 169 -5.14 -29.00 -19.52
CA GLY A 169 -4.89 -30.30 -18.86
C GLY A 169 -6.12 -30.96 -18.27
N GLY A 170 -6.91 -31.61 -19.09
CA GLY A 170 -8.00 -32.44 -18.60
C GLY A 170 -8.83 -33.14 -19.67
N GLU A 171 -8.19 -33.58 -20.73
CA GLU A 171 -8.75 -34.68 -21.57
C GLU A 171 -7.65 -35.74 -21.76
N GLN A 172 -7.67 -36.73 -20.92
CA GLN A 172 -7.32 -38.13 -21.25
C GLN A 172 -8.27 -39.03 -20.53
#